data_57dc7d7231b3731966483240ef8f2894
#
_entry.id   57dc7d7231b3731966483240ef8f2894
#
_cell.length_a   1.000
_cell.length_b   1.000
_cell.length_c   1.000
_cell.angle_alpha   90.00
_cell.angle_beta   90.00
_cell.angle_gamma   90.00
#
_symmetry.space_group_name_H-M   'P 1'
#
loop_
_entity.id
_entity.type
_entity.pdbx_description
1 polymer ?
#
loop_
_entity_poly.entity_id
_entity_poly.type
_entity_poly.pdbx_seq_one_letter_code
_entity_poly.pdbx_strand_id
1 'polypeptide(L)'
;MGITAKPRKLRSSERVTLRDPDAIERMLILMGAPRSAREWTGKRSDGEARGKANRLANFDDANMRRSAKAAAEACDKVRQAFEILGDDVPDNLKSAGQLRLDHTDASLEQLGRLADPPITKDAIAGRIRRLLQLAEKTEKARRQSV
;
A
#
# COMPACT_ATOMS: atom_id res chain seq x y z
N MET A 1 -9.52 37.71 18.79
CA MET A 1 -9.79 36.43 18.08
C MET A 1 -11.04 35.79 18.68
N GLY A 2 -12.10 35.66 17.88
CA GLY A 2 -13.37 35.10 18.31
C GLY A 2 -13.36 33.57 18.33
N ILE A 3 -14.17 32.98 19.22
CA ILE A 3 -14.44 31.53 19.23
C ILE A 3 -15.60 31.27 18.27
N THR A 4 -15.38 30.47 17.24
CA THR A 4 -16.45 30.11 16.30
C THR A 4 -17.26 28.94 16.87
N ALA A 5 -18.51 29.23 17.22
CA ALA A 5 -19.44 28.25 17.75
C ALA A 5 -20.68 28.15 16.84
N LYS A 6 -21.23 26.95 16.67
CA LYS A 6 -22.46 26.74 15.89
C LYS A 6 -23.64 26.47 16.84
N PRO A 7 -24.63 27.39 16.91
CA PRO A 7 -25.85 27.13 17.63
C PRO A 7 -26.70 26.10 16.91
N ARG A 8 -27.33 25.19 17.62
CA ARG A 8 -28.25 24.19 17.10
C ARG A 8 -29.48 24.11 18.02
N LYS A 9 -30.64 24.34 17.44
CA LYS A 9 -31.90 24.23 18.14
C LYS A 9 -32.42 22.79 18.09
N LEU A 10 -32.60 22.18 19.22
CA LEU A 10 -33.27 20.89 19.38
C LEU A 10 -34.62 21.13 20.09
N ARG A 11 -35.64 20.33 19.78
CA ARG A 11 -37.06 20.48 20.19
C ARG A 11 -37.32 21.25 21.50
N SER A 12 -36.54 20.99 22.56
CA SER A 12 -36.72 21.62 23.87
C SER A 12 -35.44 22.26 24.45
N SER A 13 -34.35 22.32 23.68
CA SER A 13 -33.08 22.85 24.16
C SER A 13 -32.28 23.50 23.04
N GLU A 14 -31.52 24.50 23.41
CA GLU A 14 -30.50 25.09 22.49
C GLU A 14 -29.13 24.55 22.88
N ARG A 15 -28.39 24.14 21.86
CA ARG A 15 -27.00 23.64 22.01
C ARG A 15 -26.04 24.50 21.23
N VAL A 16 -24.91 24.75 21.84
CA VAL A 16 -23.76 25.35 21.16
C VAL A 16 -22.70 24.27 20.97
N THR A 17 -22.25 24.10 19.72
CA THR A 17 -21.24 23.08 19.38
C THR A 17 -19.97 23.77 18.93
N LEU A 18 -18.88 23.45 19.62
CA LEU A 18 -17.52 23.78 19.20
C LEU A 18 -16.89 22.54 18.58
N ARG A 19 -16.28 22.72 17.40
CA ARG A 19 -15.58 21.63 16.70
C ARG A 19 -14.09 21.88 16.55
N ASP A 20 -13.70 23.15 16.59
CA ASP A 20 -12.29 23.52 16.57
C ASP A 20 -11.66 23.20 17.93
N PRO A 21 -10.64 22.33 17.97
CA PRO A 21 -9.99 21.91 19.21
C PRO A 21 -9.36 23.07 19.99
N ASP A 22 -8.78 24.04 19.29
CA ASP A 22 -8.14 25.20 19.91
C ASP A 22 -9.21 26.17 20.46
N ALA A 23 -10.38 26.21 19.85
CA ALA A 23 -11.54 26.94 20.37
C ALA A 23 -12.10 26.29 21.65
N ILE A 24 -12.10 24.96 21.73
CA ILE A 24 -12.52 24.22 22.93
C ILE A 24 -11.58 24.51 24.10
N GLU A 25 -10.27 24.46 23.88
CA GLU A 25 -9.29 24.76 24.92
C GLU A 25 -9.44 26.20 25.42
N ARG A 26 -9.53 27.18 24.53
CA ARG A 26 -9.77 28.58 24.88
C ARG A 26 -11.06 28.79 25.64
N MET A 27 -12.14 28.12 25.25
CA MET A 27 -13.44 28.20 25.95
C MET A 27 -13.32 27.68 27.36
N LEU A 28 -12.66 26.54 27.58
CA LEU A 28 -12.44 25.98 28.92
C LEU A 28 -11.64 26.95 29.83
N ILE A 29 -10.63 27.62 29.27
CA ILE A 29 -9.86 28.61 29.99
C ILE A 29 -10.75 29.81 30.38
N LEU A 30 -11.53 30.36 29.43
CA LEU A 30 -12.44 31.47 29.65
C LEU A 30 -13.53 31.15 30.69
N MET A 31 -13.97 29.91 30.76
CA MET A 31 -14.92 29.42 31.76
C MET A 31 -14.29 29.21 33.14
N GLY A 32 -12.99 29.49 33.31
CA GLY A 32 -12.30 29.28 34.57
C GLY A 32 -11.94 27.84 34.90
N ALA A 33 -11.85 26.99 33.85
CA ALA A 33 -11.51 25.57 33.97
C ALA A 33 -10.14 25.22 33.32
N PRO A 34 -9.02 25.84 33.76
CA PRO A 34 -7.71 25.64 33.15
C PRO A 34 -7.15 24.23 33.34
N ARG A 35 -7.57 23.51 34.37
CA ARG A 35 -7.24 22.09 34.59
C ARG A 35 -7.88 21.23 33.51
N SER A 36 -9.17 21.41 33.24
CA SER A 36 -9.88 20.69 32.17
C SER A 36 -9.34 21.02 30.78
N ALA A 37 -8.88 22.24 30.53
CA ALA A 37 -8.21 22.62 29.29
C ALA A 37 -6.93 21.81 29.08
N ARG A 38 -6.08 21.68 30.09
CA ARG A 38 -4.84 20.86 30.04
C ARG A 38 -5.12 19.37 29.82
N GLU A 39 -6.11 18.82 30.51
CA GLU A 39 -6.53 17.42 30.32
C GLU A 39 -7.06 17.18 28.90
N TRP A 40 -7.84 18.11 28.37
CA TRP A 40 -8.32 18.08 26.99
C TRP A 40 -7.18 18.03 25.97
N THR A 41 -6.21 18.94 26.10
CA THR A 41 -5.05 19.00 25.22
C THR A 41 -4.22 17.73 25.29
N GLY A 42 -3.99 17.17 26.47
CA GLY A 42 -3.29 15.90 26.64
C GLY A 42 -3.99 14.72 25.97
N LYS A 43 -5.29 14.55 26.21
CA LYS A 43 -6.10 13.48 25.58
C LYS A 43 -6.14 13.60 24.05
N ARG A 44 -6.18 14.82 23.53
CA ARG A 44 -6.14 15.09 22.09
C ARG A 44 -4.82 14.66 21.48
N SER A 45 -3.70 15.06 22.09
CA SER A 45 -2.35 14.68 21.63
C SER A 45 -2.18 13.16 21.57
N ASP A 46 -2.60 12.45 22.61
CA ASP A 46 -2.55 10.99 22.66
C ASP A 46 -3.45 10.34 21.60
N GLY A 47 -4.64 10.90 21.40
CA GLY A 47 -5.58 10.41 20.36
C GLY A 47 -5.05 10.62 18.94
N GLU A 48 -4.43 11.76 18.66
CA GLU A 48 -3.80 12.06 17.37
C GLU A 48 -2.60 11.14 17.10
N ALA A 49 -1.75 10.92 18.12
CA ALA A 49 -0.61 10.01 18.02
C ALA A 49 -1.05 8.57 17.73
N ARG A 50 -2.05 8.06 18.47
CA ARG A 50 -2.63 6.72 18.25
C ARG A 50 -3.28 6.60 16.86
N GLY A 51 -4.04 7.61 16.44
CA GLY A 51 -4.67 7.64 15.12
C GLY A 51 -3.64 7.65 13.98
N LYS A 52 -2.52 8.36 14.14
CA LYS A 52 -1.42 8.36 13.18
C LYS A 52 -0.73 7.01 13.12
N ALA A 53 -0.44 6.39 14.27
CA ALA A 53 0.15 5.05 14.34
C ALA A 53 -0.74 3.98 13.70
N ASN A 54 -2.05 3.99 13.99
CA ASN A 54 -3.00 3.06 13.39
C ASN A 54 -3.11 3.23 11.86
N ARG A 55 -3.13 4.47 11.37
CA ARG A 55 -3.15 4.72 9.92
C ARG A 55 -1.90 4.21 9.23
N LEU A 56 -0.74 4.39 9.85
CA LEU A 56 0.54 3.90 9.32
C LEU A 56 0.55 2.37 9.27
N ALA A 57 0.18 1.71 10.38
CA ALA A 57 0.10 0.24 10.45
C ALA A 57 -0.88 -0.33 9.40
N ASN A 58 -2.07 0.26 9.24
CA ASN A 58 -3.04 -0.16 8.24
C ASN A 58 -2.53 0.06 6.80
N PHE A 59 -1.78 1.13 6.56
CA PHE A 59 -1.17 1.41 5.26
C PHE A 59 -0.10 0.36 4.92
N ASP A 60 0.76 0.02 5.88
CA ASP A 60 1.81 -0.98 5.70
C ASP A 60 1.22 -2.37 5.46
N ASP A 61 0.20 -2.78 6.22
CA ASP A 61 -0.51 -4.05 6.03
C ASP A 61 -1.18 -4.13 4.64
N ALA A 62 -1.89 -3.09 4.23
CA ALA A 62 -2.52 -3.02 2.92
C ALA A 62 -1.49 -3.06 1.78
N ASN A 63 -0.32 -2.43 1.96
CA ASN A 63 0.75 -2.45 0.99
C ASN A 63 1.41 -3.83 0.89
N MET A 64 1.64 -4.49 2.02
CA MET A 64 2.15 -5.86 2.09
C MET A 64 1.21 -6.84 1.39
N ARG A 65 -0.10 -6.78 1.66
CA ARG A 65 -1.10 -7.64 1.00
C ARG A 65 -1.14 -7.43 -0.52
N ARG A 66 -1.08 -6.18 -0.99
CA ARG A 66 -1.02 -5.88 -2.43
C ARG A 66 0.24 -6.42 -3.08
N SER A 67 1.38 -6.31 -2.40
CA SER A 67 2.66 -6.84 -2.89
C SER A 67 2.64 -8.36 -2.98
N ALA A 68 2.14 -9.05 -1.95
CA ALA A 68 2.01 -10.51 -1.94
C ALA A 68 1.07 -11.01 -3.04
N LYS A 69 -0.08 -10.34 -3.24
CA LYS A 69 -1.01 -10.67 -4.32
C LYS A 69 -0.37 -10.50 -5.70
N ALA A 70 0.32 -9.38 -5.93
CA ALA A 70 1.02 -9.13 -7.19
C ALA A 70 2.14 -10.16 -7.45
N ALA A 71 2.83 -10.61 -6.41
CA ALA A 71 3.84 -11.65 -6.50
C ALA A 71 3.24 -13.00 -6.89
N ALA A 72 2.13 -13.39 -6.29
CA ALA A 72 1.40 -14.63 -6.62
C ALA A 72 0.90 -14.61 -8.07
N GLU A 73 0.25 -13.54 -8.49
CA GLU A 73 -0.21 -13.37 -9.88
C GLU A 73 0.95 -13.42 -10.89
N ALA A 74 2.11 -12.86 -10.53
CA ALA A 74 3.30 -12.93 -11.36
C ALA A 74 3.84 -14.37 -11.49
N CYS A 75 3.81 -15.16 -10.40
CA CYS A 75 4.20 -16.58 -10.43
C CYS A 75 3.31 -17.38 -11.37
N ASP A 76 1.98 -17.20 -11.28
CA ASP A 76 1.04 -17.91 -12.15
C ASP A 76 1.26 -17.59 -13.63
N LYS A 77 1.45 -16.31 -13.94
CA LYS A 77 1.76 -15.88 -15.32
C LYS A 77 3.09 -16.44 -15.83
N VAL A 78 4.12 -16.46 -14.98
CA VAL A 78 5.43 -17.02 -15.35
C VAL A 78 5.33 -18.53 -15.60
N ARG A 79 4.57 -19.26 -14.78
CA ARG A 79 4.31 -20.70 -14.96
C ARG A 79 3.63 -20.97 -16.31
N GLN A 80 2.56 -20.22 -16.61
CA GLN A 80 1.88 -20.32 -17.90
C GLN A 80 2.81 -19.95 -19.08
N ALA A 81 3.67 -18.93 -18.92
CA ALA A 81 4.62 -18.57 -19.96
C ALA A 81 5.61 -19.70 -20.26
N PHE A 82 6.10 -20.40 -19.27
CA PHE A 82 6.97 -21.57 -19.48
C PHE A 82 6.23 -22.73 -20.14
N GLU A 83 4.97 -22.98 -19.81
CA GLU A 83 4.14 -24.00 -20.48
C GLU A 83 3.95 -23.67 -21.97
N ILE A 84 3.73 -22.41 -22.31
CA ILE A 84 3.56 -21.97 -23.71
C ILE A 84 4.87 -22.04 -24.49
N LEU A 85 5.98 -21.61 -23.91
CA LEU A 85 7.26 -21.46 -24.59
C LEU A 85 8.08 -22.76 -24.62
N GLY A 86 7.91 -23.63 -23.61
CA GLY A 86 8.75 -24.83 -23.47
C GLY A 86 10.22 -24.47 -23.33
N ASP A 87 11.06 -25.05 -24.20
CA ASP A 87 12.51 -24.83 -24.16
C ASP A 87 12.98 -23.59 -24.95
N ASP A 88 12.09 -22.95 -25.71
CA ASP A 88 12.39 -21.77 -26.56
C ASP A 88 12.40 -20.46 -25.74
N VAL A 89 13.09 -20.46 -24.62
CA VAL A 89 13.22 -19.29 -23.74
C VAL A 89 14.67 -18.85 -23.65
N PRO A 90 15.01 -17.61 -23.97
CA PRO A 90 16.35 -17.07 -23.75
C PRO A 90 16.81 -17.23 -22.29
N ASP A 91 18.08 -17.63 -22.08
CA ASP A 91 18.60 -17.96 -20.74
C ASP A 91 18.41 -16.87 -19.70
N ASN A 92 18.58 -15.62 -20.09
CA ASN A 92 18.41 -14.47 -19.21
C ASN A 92 16.95 -14.25 -18.78
N LEU A 93 15.98 -14.65 -19.60
CA LEU A 93 14.55 -14.61 -19.29
C LEU A 93 14.15 -15.85 -18.50
N LYS A 94 14.71 -17.02 -18.84
CA LYS A 94 14.50 -18.28 -18.14
C LYS A 94 14.96 -18.17 -16.68
N SER A 95 16.17 -17.65 -16.45
CA SER A 95 16.72 -17.43 -15.11
C SER A 95 15.84 -16.48 -14.27
N ALA A 96 15.35 -15.39 -14.87
CA ALA A 96 14.48 -14.45 -14.17
C ALA A 96 13.11 -15.05 -13.83
N GLY A 97 12.53 -15.84 -14.72
CA GLY A 97 11.29 -16.57 -14.49
C GLY A 97 11.45 -17.63 -13.42
N GLN A 98 12.51 -18.45 -13.48
CA GLN A 98 12.80 -19.46 -12.49
C GLN A 98 12.99 -18.85 -11.09
N LEU A 99 13.76 -17.79 -11.01
CA LEU A 99 13.96 -17.06 -9.75
C LEU A 99 12.64 -16.55 -9.13
N ARG A 100 11.68 -16.12 -9.97
CA ARG A 100 10.34 -15.74 -9.53
C ARG A 100 9.55 -16.92 -8.97
N LEU A 101 9.67 -18.10 -9.58
CA LEU A 101 8.97 -19.31 -9.12
C LEU A 101 9.59 -19.88 -7.84
N ASP A 102 10.91 -19.82 -7.72
CA ASP A 102 11.63 -20.31 -6.52
C ASP A 102 11.41 -19.42 -5.29
N HIS A 103 11.12 -18.13 -5.52
CA HIS A 103 10.92 -17.12 -4.48
C HIS A 103 9.56 -16.41 -4.64
N THR A 104 8.48 -17.12 -4.39
CA THR A 104 7.10 -16.67 -4.63
C THR A 104 6.71 -15.41 -3.89
N ASP A 105 7.23 -15.20 -2.69
CA ASP A 105 6.88 -14.06 -1.83
C ASP A 105 7.89 -12.90 -1.91
N ALA A 106 9.00 -13.10 -2.62
CA ALA A 106 10.05 -12.10 -2.72
C ALA A 106 9.61 -10.88 -3.54
N SER A 107 9.99 -9.70 -3.08
CA SER A 107 9.85 -8.47 -3.85
C SER A 107 10.78 -8.47 -5.06
N LEU A 108 10.48 -7.64 -6.07
CA LEU A 108 11.37 -7.50 -7.24
C LEU A 108 12.79 -7.04 -6.86
N GLU A 109 12.92 -6.25 -5.80
CA GLU A 109 14.23 -5.83 -5.31
C GLU A 109 15.01 -7.02 -4.72
N GLN A 110 14.35 -7.86 -3.93
CA GLN A 110 14.95 -9.09 -3.40
C GLN A 110 15.34 -10.05 -4.52
N LEU A 111 14.48 -10.24 -5.53
CA LEU A 111 14.81 -11.06 -6.70
C LEU A 111 16.02 -10.52 -7.47
N GLY A 112 16.13 -9.20 -7.62
CA GLY A 112 17.30 -8.60 -8.26
C GLY A 112 18.61 -8.89 -7.50
N ARG A 113 18.55 -8.89 -6.16
CA ARG A 113 19.72 -9.24 -5.31
C ARG A 113 20.07 -10.73 -5.35
N LEU A 114 19.08 -11.60 -5.53
CA LEU A 114 19.25 -13.05 -5.62
C LEU A 114 19.70 -13.53 -7.01
N ALA A 115 19.61 -12.68 -8.00
CA ALA A 115 20.11 -13.00 -9.35
C ALA A 115 21.64 -13.11 -9.37
N ASP A 116 22.15 -13.97 -10.23
CA ASP A 116 23.60 -14.13 -10.44
C ASP A 116 23.97 -13.79 -11.90
N PRO A 117 24.74 -12.71 -12.12
CA PRO A 117 25.14 -11.67 -11.15
C PRO A 117 23.93 -10.83 -10.69
N PRO A 118 24.01 -10.17 -9.50
CA PRO A 118 22.94 -9.32 -8.99
C PRO A 118 22.57 -8.20 -9.95
N ILE A 119 21.29 -7.96 -10.13
CA ILE A 119 20.73 -6.94 -11.03
C ILE A 119 19.76 -6.01 -10.31
N THR A 120 19.43 -4.89 -10.92
CA THR A 120 18.48 -3.93 -10.35
C THR A 120 17.05 -4.43 -10.40
N LYS A 121 16.20 -3.86 -9.53
CA LYS A 121 14.76 -4.08 -9.51
C LYS A 121 14.13 -3.92 -10.91
N ASP A 122 14.53 -2.89 -11.64
CA ASP A 122 13.97 -2.60 -12.96
C ASP A 122 14.45 -3.59 -14.01
N ALA A 123 15.68 -4.08 -13.88
CA ALA A 123 16.24 -5.09 -14.79
C ALA A 123 15.50 -6.43 -14.63
N ILE A 124 15.28 -6.91 -13.39
CA ILE A 124 14.53 -8.16 -13.16
C ILE A 124 13.06 -8.02 -13.60
N ALA A 125 12.42 -6.90 -13.32
CA ALA A 125 11.06 -6.61 -13.77
C ALA A 125 10.96 -6.60 -15.30
N GLY A 126 11.94 -6.00 -15.96
CA GLY A 126 12.03 -5.97 -17.42
C GLY A 126 12.21 -7.35 -18.06
N ARG A 127 13.02 -8.23 -17.44
CA ARG A 127 13.20 -9.61 -17.90
C ARG A 127 11.90 -10.42 -17.75
N ILE A 128 11.24 -10.36 -16.61
CA ILE A 128 9.95 -11.04 -16.39
C ILE A 128 8.90 -10.52 -17.39
N ARG A 129 8.80 -9.22 -17.60
CA ARG A 129 7.87 -8.64 -18.58
C ARG A 129 8.13 -9.15 -20.00
N ARG A 130 9.38 -9.23 -20.43
CA ARG A 130 9.74 -9.76 -21.77
C ARG A 130 9.41 -11.23 -21.90
N LEU A 131 9.60 -12.03 -20.85
CA LEU A 131 9.20 -13.44 -20.82
C LEU A 131 7.70 -13.58 -21.10
N LEU A 132 6.86 -12.82 -20.38
CA LEU A 132 5.41 -12.85 -20.56
C LEU A 132 5.00 -12.37 -21.95
N GLN A 133 5.63 -11.32 -22.48
CA GLN A 133 5.38 -10.82 -23.84
C GLN A 133 5.76 -11.84 -24.92
N LEU A 134 6.84 -12.58 -24.71
CA LEU A 134 7.26 -13.64 -25.62
C LEU A 134 6.22 -14.77 -25.66
N ALA A 135 5.74 -15.20 -24.51
CA ALA A 135 4.68 -16.21 -24.39
C ALA A 135 3.38 -15.75 -25.09
N GLU A 136 2.97 -14.52 -24.87
CA GLU A 136 1.78 -13.94 -25.50
C GLU A 136 1.91 -13.90 -27.03
N LYS A 137 3.06 -13.53 -27.56
CA LYS A 137 3.32 -13.52 -29.01
C LYS A 137 3.27 -14.93 -29.59
N THR A 138 3.88 -15.90 -28.93
CA THR A 138 3.89 -17.31 -29.34
C THR A 138 2.48 -17.89 -29.34
N GLU A 139 1.70 -17.61 -28.31
CA GLU A 139 0.30 -18.06 -28.24
C GLU A 139 -0.56 -17.46 -29.36
N LYS A 140 -0.41 -16.15 -29.62
CA LYS A 140 -1.12 -15.48 -30.74
C LYS A 140 -0.75 -16.07 -32.08
N ALA A 141 0.55 -16.33 -32.33
CA ALA A 141 1.00 -16.95 -33.57
C ALA A 141 0.41 -18.36 -33.76
N ARG A 142 0.36 -19.18 -32.70
CA ARG A 142 -0.27 -20.51 -32.74
C ARG A 142 -1.76 -20.46 -33.08
N ARG A 143 -2.49 -19.49 -32.51
CA ARG A 143 -3.93 -19.29 -32.80
C ARG A 143 -4.20 -18.81 -34.22
N GLN A 144 -3.26 -18.13 -34.88
CA GLN A 144 -3.40 -17.65 -36.26
C GLN A 144 -2.99 -18.70 -37.30
N SER A 145 -2.30 -19.75 -36.89
CA SER A 145 -1.83 -20.84 -37.78
C SER A 145 -2.82 -22.01 -37.78
N VAL A 146 -3.94 -21.94 -37.07
CA VAL A 146 -5.04 -22.91 -37.09
C VAL A 146 -6.23 -22.38 -37.89
#